data_a646bf89176b038d8510ace4a108e4ad
#
_entry.id   a646bf89176b038d8510ace4a108e4ad
#
_cell.length_a   1.000
_cell.length_b   1.000
_cell.length_c   1.000
_cell.angle_alpha   90.00
_cell.angle_beta   90.00
_cell.angle_gamma   90.00
#
_symmetry.space_group_name_H-M   'P 1'
#
loop_
_entity.id
_entity.type
_entity.pdbx_description
1 polymer ?
#
loop_
_entity_poly.entity_id
_entity_poly.type
_entity_poly.pdbx_seq_one_letter_code
_entity_poly.pdbx_strand_id
1 'polypeptide(L)'
;LTETYTDEYLDLLISCVGENTEIPETVGEKFYTKTSEMAIPRKLSSFLYVLNEKFSPEETKCNILGREEETNLLIQILSKATKRNAILVGEPGVGKTAIVEKLAWKITTGNCYEKFKDLKIVVLEVNSILAGTQYRGSAEERFNELIKFLEQNPNCILFIDEIHTILGAGACR
;
A
#
# COMPACT_ATOMS: atom_id res chain seq x y z
N LEU A 1 -2.56 -11.02 28.34
CA LEU A 1 -3.77 -10.21 27.97
C LEU A 1 -3.44 -8.98 27.11
N THR A 2 -2.19 -8.83 26.66
CA THR A 2 -1.70 -7.68 25.86
C THR A 2 -1.42 -8.02 24.40
N GLU A 3 -1.49 -9.28 24.00
CA GLU A 3 -1.20 -9.73 22.63
C GLU A 3 -2.41 -9.62 21.67
N THR A 4 -3.63 -9.55 22.20
CA THR A 4 -4.85 -9.76 21.42
C THR A 4 -5.30 -8.55 20.59
N TYR A 5 -4.87 -7.32 20.91
CA TYR A 5 -5.38 -6.10 20.24
C TYR A 5 -4.54 -5.60 19.07
N THR A 6 -3.24 -5.88 19.05
CA THR A 6 -2.35 -5.55 17.93
C THR A 6 -2.56 -6.51 16.77
N ASP A 7 -2.88 -7.77 17.08
CA ASP A 7 -3.15 -8.80 16.09
C ASP A 7 -4.47 -8.52 15.35
N GLU A 8 -5.52 -8.03 16.04
CA GLU A 8 -6.81 -7.72 15.41
C GLU A 8 -6.71 -6.64 14.31
N TYR A 9 -5.92 -5.57 14.51
CA TYR A 9 -5.75 -4.54 13.48
C TYR A 9 -4.87 -5.01 12.34
N LEU A 10 -3.83 -5.77 12.65
CA LEU A 10 -2.96 -6.35 11.64
C LEU A 10 -3.72 -7.43 10.85
N ASP A 11 -4.48 -8.27 11.53
CA ASP A 11 -5.33 -9.29 10.90
C ASP A 11 -6.45 -8.64 10.09
N LEU A 12 -7.04 -7.54 10.54
CA LEU A 12 -8.03 -6.78 9.80
C LEU A 12 -7.42 -6.17 8.52
N LEU A 13 -6.25 -5.55 8.61
CA LEU A 13 -5.52 -5.01 7.44
C LEU A 13 -5.05 -6.13 6.51
N ILE A 14 -4.56 -7.25 7.05
CA ILE A 14 -4.11 -8.39 6.27
C ILE A 14 -5.31 -9.12 5.64
N SER A 15 -6.44 -9.28 6.33
CA SER A 15 -7.63 -9.91 5.78
C SER A 15 -8.27 -9.06 4.68
N CYS A 16 -8.37 -7.75 4.88
CA CYS A 16 -8.91 -6.85 3.84
C CYS A 16 -8.04 -6.77 2.58
N VAL A 17 -6.72 -6.96 2.72
CA VAL A 17 -5.78 -6.96 1.58
C VAL A 17 -5.58 -8.38 1.02
N GLY A 18 -5.90 -9.44 1.79
CA GLY A 18 -5.51 -10.81 1.48
C GLY A 18 -6.61 -11.78 1.01
N GLU A 19 -7.87 -11.59 1.40
CA GLU A 19 -8.87 -12.65 1.23
C GLU A 19 -9.94 -12.41 0.16
N ASN A 20 -10.09 -11.23 -0.41
CA ASN A 20 -11.22 -10.90 -1.29
C ASN A 20 -10.86 -10.47 -2.70
N THR A 21 -9.75 -10.92 -3.25
CA THR A 21 -9.50 -10.79 -4.69
C THR A 21 -9.26 -12.15 -5.33
N GLU A 22 -10.26 -13.04 -5.27
CA GLU A 22 -10.53 -13.87 -6.44
C GLU A 22 -10.99 -12.90 -7.54
N ILE A 23 -10.07 -12.50 -8.40
CA ILE A 23 -10.43 -11.92 -9.69
C ILE A 23 -11.13 -13.07 -10.42
N PRO A 24 -12.45 -13.00 -10.67
CA PRO A 24 -13.11 -14.01 -11.45
C PRO A 24 -12.41 -14.06 -12.81
N GLU A 25 -11.99 -15.24 -13.27
CA GLU A 25 -11.34 -15.44 -14.57
C GLU A 25 -12.19 -14.93 -15.76
N THR A 26 -13.43 -14.55 -15.52
CA THR A 26 -14.39 -14.02 -16.51
C THR A 26 -14.51 -12.50 -16.56
N VAL A 27 -13.70 -11.72 -15.80
CA VAL A 27 -13.75 -10.24 -15.82
C VAL A 27 -12.64 -9.64 -16.71
N GLY A 28 -12.13 -10.42 -17.67
CA GLY A 28 -11.04 -9.99 -18.58
C GLY A 28 -11.39 -8.86 -19.56
N GLU A 29 -12.62 -8.39 -19.69
CA GLU A 29 -12.94 -7.45 -20.78
C GLU A 29 -13.80 -6.23 -20.42
N LYS A 30 -14.25 -6.02 -19.19
CA LYS A 30 -15.21 -4.94 -18.89
C LYS A 30 -14.78 -3.86 -17.88
N PHE A 31 -13.58 -3.93 -17.28
CA PHE A 31 -13.14 -2.93 -16.30
C PHE A 31 -12.05 -1.97 -16.77
N TYR A 32 -11.63 -2.04 -18.01
CA TYR A 32 -10.64 -1.11 -18.58
C TYR A 32 -11.29 0.10 -19.28
N THR A 33 -12.31 0.69 -18.67
CA THR A 33 -12.86 1.94 -19.17
C THR A 33 -12.55 3.07 -18.20
N LYS A 34 -11.62 3.92 -18.61
CA LYS A 34 -11.19 5.20 -18.02
C LYS A 34 -10.35 5.06 -16.75
N THR A 35 -9.12 5.47 -16.84
CA THR A 35 -8.28 6.04 -15.78
C THR A 35 -9.09 7.09 -15.00
N SER A 36 -9.94 6.66 -14.08
CA SER A 36 -10.49 7.55 -13.08
C SER A 36 -9.33 7.89 -12.17
N GLU A 37 -8.95 9.16 -12.12
CA GLU A 37 -8.01 9.67 -11.13
C GLU A 37 -8.50 9.18 -9.77
N MET A 38 -7.67 8.38 -9.09
CA MET A 38 -7.98 7.92 -7.74
C MET A 38 -7.95 9.14 -6.82
N ALA A 39 -9.11 9.65 -6.45
CA ALA A 39 -9.21 10.79 -5.55
C ALA A 39 -9.24 10.28 -4.11
N ILE A 40 -8.19 10.58 -3.34
CA ILE A 40 -8.18 10.32 -1.91
C ILE A 40 -9.19 11.27 -1.22
N PRO A 41 -10.18 10.76 -0.46
CA PRO A 41 -11.11 11.58 0.29
C PRO A 41 -10.38 12.53 1.25
N ARG A 42 -10.91 13.76 1.42
CA ARG A 42 -10.30 14.77 2.33
C ARG A 42 -10.02 14.27 3.74
N LYS A 43 -10.87 13.38 4.25
CA LYS A 43 -10.68 12.78 5.58
C LYS A 43 -9.44 11.89 5.69
N LEU A 44 -9.04 11.27 4.57
CA LEU A 44 -7.90 10.37 4.49
C LEU A 44 -6.62 11.07 4.04
N SER A 45 -6.72 12.23 3.37
CA SER A 45 -5.57 12.94 2.78
C SER A 45 -4.55 13.45 3.79
N SER A 46 -4.89 13.46 5.10
CA SER A 46 -3.94 13.82 6.17
C SER A 46 -2.95 12.70 6.49
N PHE A 47 -3.22 11.46 6.09
CA PHE A 47 -2.38 10.28 6.37
C PHE A 47 -2.25 9.29 5.20
N LEU A 48 -2.87 9.58 4.04
CA LEU A 48 -2.72 8.83 2.80
C LEU A 48 -2.27 9.73 1.66
N TYR A 49 -1.40 9.19 0.81
CA TYR A 49 -1.07 9.83 -0.47
C TYR A 49 -0.72 8.77 -1.53
N VAL A 50 -0.82 9.15 -2.81
CA VAL A 50 -0.47 8.28 -3.95
C VAL A 50 0.99 8.47 -4.32
N LEU A 51 1.79 7.44 -4.18
CA LEU A 51 3.23 7.48 -4.45
C LEU A 51 3.55 7.70 -5.93
N ASN A 52 2.71 7.18 -6.82
CA ASN A 52 2.87 7.34 -8.27
C ASN A 52 2.90 8.81 -8.72
N GLU A 53 2.24 9.71 -7.98
CA GLU A 53 2.20 11.15 -8.31
C GLU A 53 3.55 11.86 -8.16
N LYS A 54 4.53 11.21 -7.53
CA LYS A 54 5.92 11.71 -7.49
C LYS A 54 6.62 11.63 -8.84
N PHE A 55 6.10 10.83 -9.78
CA PHE A 55 6.77 10.52 -11.04
C PHE A 55 5.94 10.94 -12.24
N SER A 56 6.61 11.41 -13.29
CA SER A 56 5.96 11.70 -14.57
C SER A 56 5.99 10.46 -15.48
N PRO A 57 4.91 10.17 -16.23
CA PRO A 57 4.93 9.13 -17.26
C PRO A 57 6.01 9.30 -18.32
N GLU A 58 6.45 10.53 -18.54
CA GLU A 58 7.49 10.90 -19.52
C GLU A 58 8.91 10.77 -18.95
N GLU A 59 9.04 10.42 -17.68
CA GLU A 59 10.32 10.32 -16.99
C GLU A 59 11.13 9.11 -17.51
N THR A 60 12.19 9.37 -18.25
CA THR A 60 13.01 8.32 -18.89
C THR A 60 14.10 7.75 -17.98
N LYS A 61 14.45 8.44 -16.90
CA LYS A 61 15.53 8.04 -15.98
C LYS A 61 15.01 7.89 -14.57
N CYS A 62 15.26 6.73 -13.98
CA CYS A 62 15.04 6.51 -12.57
C CYS A 62 16.20 7.09 -11.76
N ASN A 63 15.89 8.02 -10.87
CA ASN A 63 16.89 8.59 -9.95
C ASN A 63 17.28 7.65 -8.81
N ILE A 64 16.59 6.51 -8.68
CA ILE A 64 16.85 5.49 -7.67
C ILE A 64 17.84 4.48 -8.24
N LEU A 65 19.10 4.59 -7.83
CA LEU A 65 20.18 3.73 -8.28
C LEU A 65 20.17 2.38 -7.56
N GLY A 66 20.48 1.32 -8.29
CA GLY A 66 20.47 -0.04 -7.76
C GLY A 66 19.06 -0.55 -7.48
N ARG A 67 18.94 -1.56 -6.62
CA ARG A 67 17.67 -2.15 -6.15
C ARG A 67 16.83 -2.83 -7.23
N GLU A 68 17.44 -3.21 -8.36
CA GLU A 68 16.73 -3.89 -9.45
C GLU A 68 16.24 -5.27 -9.02
N GLU A 69 17.11 -6.03 -8.35
CA GLU A 69 16.81 -7.39 -7.94
C GLU A 69 15.69 -7.41 -6.90
N GLU A 70 15.78 -6.55 -5.88
CA GLU A 70 14.77 -6.47 -4.83
C GLU A 70 13.43 -5.97 -5.37
N THR A 71 13.45 -4.99 -6.28
CA THR A 71 12.22 -4.49 -6.92
C THR A 71 11.58 -5.57 -7.80
N ASN A 72 12.38 -6.33 -8.55
CA ASN A 72 11.87 -7.43 -9.37
C ASN A 72 11.31 -8.56 -8.51
N LEU A 73 11.95 -8.88 -7.39
CA LEU A 73 11.43 -9.85 -6.42
C LEU A 73 10.08 -9.38 -5.83
N LEU A 74 9.98 -8.11 -5.46
CA LEU A 74 8.74 -7.51 -4.98
C LEU A 74 7.62 -7.64 -6.03
N ILE A 75 7.89 -7.33 -7.30
CA ILE A 75 6.97 -7.49 -8.41
C ILE A 75 6.53 -8.97 -8.55
N GLN A 76 7.46 -9.92 -8.43
CA GLN A 76 7.14 -11.34 -8.48
C GLN A 76 6.20 -11.77 -7.34
N ILE A 77 6.43 -11.31 -6.11
CA ILE A 77 5.59 -11.61 -4.96
C ILE A 77 4.18 -11.03 -5.17
N LEU A 78 4.08 -9.76 -5.52
CA LEU A 78 2.80 -9.09 -5.80
C LEU A 78 2.07 -9.67 -7.02
N SER A 79 2.79 -10.42 -7.85
CA SER A 79 2.26 -11.06 -9.06
C SER A 79 1.58 -12.39 -8.81
N LYS A 80 1.73 -12.99 -7.64
CA LYS A 80 1.18 -14.31 -7.32
C LYS A 80 -0.34 -14.30 -7.35
N ALA A 81 -0.95 -15.45 -7.60
CA ALA A 81 -2.41 -15.60 -7.54
C ALA A 81 -2.93 -15.48 -6.11
N THR A 82 -2.16 -15.98 -5.13
CA THR A 82 -2.48 -15.95 -3.69
C THR A 82 -1.29 -15.42 -2.90
N LYS A 83 -1.50 -14.95 -1.68
CA LYS A 83 -0.43 -14.47 -0.77
C LYS A 83 0.43 -13.37 -1.43
N ARG A 84 -0.22 -12.33 -1.93
CA ARG A 84 0.41 -11.20 -2.64
C ARG A 84 1.05 -10.16 -1.70
N ASN A 85 1.05 -10.39 -0.40
CA ASN A 85 1.61 -9.47 0.57
C ASN A 85 3.11 -9.67 0.70
N ALA A 86 3.85 -8.58 0.77
CA ALA A 86 5.30 -8.57 0.92
C ALA A 86 5.71 -7.72 2.12
N ILE A 87 6.70 -8.18 2.86
CA ILE A 87 7.32 -7.42 3.95
C ILE A 87 8.78 -7.17 3.57
N LEU A 88 9.19 -5.89 3.61
CA LEU A 88 10.57 -5.48 3.42
C LEU A 88 11.26 -5.40 4.78
N VAL A 89 12.21 -6.28 5.01
CA VAL A 89 12.97 -6.37 6.27
C VAL A 89 14.41 -5.90 6.03
N GLY A 90 14.94 -5.12 6.96
CA GLY A 90 16.32 -4.62 6.90
C GLY A 90 16.55 -3.52 7.92
N GLU A 91 17.81 -3.16 8.12
CA GLU A 91 18.20 -2.08 9.04
C GLU A 91 17.64 -0.72 8.61
N PRO A 92 17.50 0.24 9.53
CA PRO A 92 17.17 1.62 9.17
C PRO A 92 18.13 2.18 8.14
N GLY A 93 17.64 2.96 7.18
CA GLY A 93 18.46 3.63 6.17
C GLY A 93 18.97 2.75 5.02
N VAL A 94 18.74 1.45 4.99
CA VAL A 94 19.19 0.58 3.88
C VAL A 94 18.42 0.78 2.56
N GLY A 95 17.40 1.64 2.54
CA GLY A 95 16.67 1.98 1.31
C GLY A 95 15.44 1.11 1.04
N LYS A 96 14.73 0.62 2.08
CA LYS A 96 13.48 -0.13 1.92
C LYS A 96 12.43 0.67 1.14
N THR A 97 12.22 1.92 1.52
CA THR A 97 11.27 2.83 0.85
C THR A 97 11.67 3.09 -0.62
N ALA A 98 12.97 3.15 -0.92
CA ALA A 98 13.48 3.32 -2.27
C ALA A 98 13.08 2.17 -3.21
N ILE A 99 12.94 0.93 -2.70
CA ILE A 99 12.48 -0.22 -3.49
C ILE A 99 11.02 0.01 -3.93
N VAL A 100 10.17 0.52 -3.03
CA VAL A 100 8.76 0.81 -3.31
C VAL A 100 8.62 2.03 -4.23
N GLU A 101 9.43 3.07 -4.05
CA GLU A 101 9.49 4.22 -4.94
C GLU A 101 9.91 3.80 -6.36
N LYS A 102 10.88 2.89 -6.48
CA LYS A 102 11.30 2.34 -7.78
C LYS A 102 10.19 1.53 -8.44
N LEU A 103 9.41 0.77 -7.67
CA LEU A 103 8.22 0.09 -8.17
C LEU A 103 7.19 1.11 -8.68
N ALA A 104 6.91 2.18 -7.92
CA ALA A 104 6.00 3.24 -8.33
C ALA A 104 6.45 3.92 -9.63
N TRP A 105 7.74 4.21 -9.75
CA TRP A 105 8.34 4.74 -10.98
C TRP A 105 8.14 3.78 -12.17
N LYS A 106 8.44 2.47 -11.99
CA LYS A 106 8.24 1.46 -13.04
C LYS A 106 6.78 1.38 -13.50
N ILE A 107 5.84 1.44 -12.57
CA ILE A 107 4.39 1.43 -12.89
C ILE A 107 4.03 2.69 -13.69
N THR A 108 4.42 3.87 -13.21
CA THR A 108 4.05 5.16 -13.80
C THR A 108 4.63 5.34 -15.20
N THR A 109 5.87 4.90 -15.42
CA THR A 109 6.56 4.99 -16.71
C THR A 109 6.28 3.82 -17.66
N GLY A 110 5.45 2.85 -17.26
CA GLY A 110 5.13 1.66 -18.06
C GLY A 110 6.25 0.62 -18.14
N ASN A 111 7.32 0.75 -17.34
CA ASN A 111 8.45 -0.17 -17.29
C ASN A 111 8.18 -1.39 -16.39
N CYS A 112 6.97 -1.94 -16.44
CA CYS A 112 6.53 -3.09 -15.64
C CYS A 112 5.62 -4.01 -16.45
N TYR A 113 5.24 -5.15 -15.86
CA TYR A 113 4.28 -6.05 -16.49
C TYR A 113 2.92 -5.38 -16.70
N GLU A 114 2.21 -5.73 -17.79
CA GLU A 114 0.92 -5.15 -18.17
C GLU A 114 -0.09 -5.12 -17.02
N LYS A 115 -0.14 -6.16 -16.20
CA LYS A 115 -1.03 -6.24 -15.03
C LYS A 115 -0.77 -5.21 -13.93
N PHE A 116 0.36 -4.50 -13.96
CA PHE A 116 0.70 -3.43 -13.02
C PHE A 116 0.44 -2.04 -13.57
N LYS A 117 0.13 -1.90 -14.86
CA LYS A 117 0.07 -0.64 -15.59
C LYS A 117 -0.86 0.40 -14.96
N ASP A 118 -1.99 -0.05 -14.41
CA ASP A 118 -3.00 0.84 -13.82
C ASP A 118 -3.01 0.82 -12.29
N LEU A 119 -2.03 0.14 -11.68
CA LEU A 119 -1.95 0.08 -10.22
C LEU A 119 -1.43 1.40 -9.63
N LYS A 120 -2.02 1.79 -8.52
CA LYS A 120 -1.57 2.91 -7.71
C LYS A 120 -0.99 2.40 -6.39
N ILE A 121 0.13 2.94 -5.96
CA ILE A 121 0.69 2.66 -4.65
C ILE A 121 0.22 3.78 -3.71
N VAL A 122 -0.58 3.41 -2.73
CA VAL A 122 -1.10 4.31 -1.71
C VAL A 122 -0.25 4.12 -0.46
N VAL A 123 0.35 5.19 0.03
CA VAL A 123 1.19 5.17 1.22
C VAL A 123 0.38 5.59 2.43
N LEU A 124 0.44 4.77 3.48
CA LEU A 124 -0.12 5.06 4.79
C LEU A 124 0.98 5.60 5.71
N GLU A 125 0.81 6.83 6.16
CA GLU A 125 1.63 7.43 7.21
C GLU A 125 1.08 7.05 8.59
N VAL A 126 1.66 6.02 9.20
CA VAL A 126 1.17 5.47 10.48
C VAL A 126 1.15 6.51 11.59
N ASN A 127 2.17 7.33 11.70
CA ASN A 127 2.23 8.37 12.73
C ASN A 127 1.09 9.40 12.57
N SER A 128 0.71 9.71 11.34
CA SER A 128 -0.36 10.66 11.02
C SER A 128 -1.75 10.09 11.31
N ILE A 129 -1.99 8.79 11.06
CA ILE A 129 -3.28 8.16 11.37
C ILE A 129 -3.50 8.07 12.88
N LEU A 130 -2.42 7.88 13.67
CA LEU A 130 -2.46 7.82 15.12
C LEU A 130 -2.43 9.21 15.79
N ALA A 131 -1.96 10.25 15.09
CA ALA A 131 -1.86 11.59 15.62
C ALA A 131 -3.24 12.18 15.96
N GLY A 132 -3.34 12.82 17.13
CA GLY A 132 -4.58 13.46 17.59
C GLY A 132 -5.70 12.50 18.01
N THR A 133 -5.44 11.20 18.11
CA THR A 133 -6.38 10.23 18.63
C THR A 133 -6.29 10.17 20.15
N GLN A 134 -6.91 11.13 20.84
CA GLN A 134 -7.01 11.10 22.31
C GLN A 134 -7.98 10.01 22.81
N TYR A 135 -8.87 9.54 21.95
CA TYR A 135 -9.85 8.51 22.23
C TYR A 135 -9.64 7.31 21.29
N ARG A 136 -9.68 6.11 21.86
CA ARG A 136 -9.49 4.83 21.16
C ARG A 136 -10.39 4.69 19.92
N GLY A 137 -11.64 5.14 20.00
CA GLY A 137 -12.61 5.06 18.90
C GLY A 137 -12.26 5.89 17.66
N SER A 138 -11.45 6.95 17.78
CA SER A 138 -11.11 7.79 16.62
C SER A 138 -10.07 7.16 15.70
N ALA A 139 -9.16 6.33 16.22
CA ALA A 139 -8.22 5.56 15.40
C ALA A 139 -8.95 4.46 14.65
N GLU A 140 -9.84 3.73 15.34
CA GLU A 140 -10.68 2.68 14.74
C GLU A 140 -11.53 3.21 13.58
N GLU A 141 -12.14 4.38 13.76
CA GLU A 141 -12.94 5.03 12.71
C GLU A 141 -12.08 5.35 11.48
N ARG A 142 -10.86 5.87 11.66
CA ARG A 142 -9.93 6.17 10.56
C ARG A 142 -9.48 4.90 9.83
N PHE A 143 -9.19 3.82 10.54
CA PHE A 143 -8.87 2.54 9.93
C PHE A 143 -10.05 1.95 9.17
N ASN A 144 -11.26 2.03 9.69
CA ASN A 144 -12.46 1.58 8.98
C ASN A 144 -12.72 2.41 7.72
N GLU A 145 -12.47 3.72 7.74
CA GLU A 145 -12.55 4.56 6.54
C GLU A 145 -11.48 4.18 5.50
N LEU A 146 -10.25 3.88 5.95
CA LEU A 146 -9.18 3.38 5.09
C LEU A 146 -9.57 2.07 4.40
N ILE A 147 -10.09 1.10 5.17
CA ILE A 147 -10.52 -0.20 4.63
C ILE A 147 -11.59 -0.02 3.56
N LYS A 148 -12.63 0.78 3.84
CA LYS A 148 -13.68 1.09 2.85
C LYS A 148 -13.12 1.73 1.58
N PHE A 149 -12.14 2.62 1.73
CA PHE A 149 -11.46 3.24 0.59
C PHE A 149 -10.71 2.20 -0.26
N LEU A 150 -9.99 1.28 0.38
CA LEU A 150 -9.25 0.21 -0.31
C LEU A 150 -10.20 -0.76 -1.03
N GLU A 151 -11.31 -1.16 -0.40
CA GLU A 151 -12.34 -2.01 -1.01
C GLU A 151 -12.96 -1.37 -2.26
N GLN A 152 -13.14 -0.05 -2.25
CA GLN A 152 -13.66 0.70 -3.39
C GLN A 152 -12.63 0.92 -4.50
N ASN A 153 -11.33 0.73 -4.21
CA ASN A 153 -10.23 0.95 -5.13
C ASN A 153 -9.35 -0.31 -5.25
N PRO A 154 -9.83 -1.39 -5.87
CA PRO A 154 -9.10 -2.66 -5.95
C PRO A 154 -7.79 -2.58 -6.75
N ASN A 155 -7.59 -1.51 -7.54
CA ASN A 155 -6.38 -1.26 -8.31
C ASN A 155 -5.33 -0.49 -7.51
N CYS A 156 -5.27 -0.66 -6.20
CA CYS A 156 -4.23 -0.06 -5.38
C CYS A 156 -3.45 -1.10 -4.56
N ILE A 157 -2.21 -0.75 -4.29
CA ILE A 157 -1.32 -1.45 -3.36
C ILE A 157 -1.15 -0.53 -2.15
N LEU A 158 -1.52 -0.99 -0.97
CA LEU A 158 -1.24 -0.26 0.26
C LEU A 158 0.21 -0.50 0.67
N PHE A 159 0.97 0.58 0.79
CA PHE A 159 2.30 0.56 1.39
C PHE A 159 2.24 1.19 2.78
N ILE A 160 2.65 0.43 3.77
CA ILE A 160 2.74 0.88 5.16
C ILE A 160 4.22 0.99 5.50
N ASP A 161 4.71 2.23 5.64
CA ASP A 161 6.06 2.45 6.11
C ASP A 161 6.09 2.38 7.63
N GLU A 162 7.19 1.85 8.18
CA GLU A 162 7.40 1.71 9.62
C GLU A 162 6.26 0.98 10.37
N ILE A 163 5.78 -0.13 9.82
CA ILE A 163 4.66 -0.92 10.38
C ILE A 163 4.86 -1.27 11.87
N HIS A 164 6.11 -1.34 12.34
CA HIS A 164 6.44 -1.58 13.74
C HIS A 164 5.91 -0.49 14.69
N THR A 165 5.62 0.70 14.19
CA THR A 165 5.03 1.79 15.00
C THR A 165 3.60 1.46 15.42
N ILE A 166 2.85 0.73 14.60
CA ILE A 166 1.51 0.22 14.95
C ILE A 166 1.64 -0.82 16.08
N LEU A 167 2.62 -1.70 15.98
CA LEU A 167 2.88 -2.75 16.97
C LEU A 167 3.35 -2.16 18.31
N GLY A 168 4.15 -1.08 18.29
CA GLY A 168 4.62 -0.38 19.47
C GLY A 168 3.56 0.45 20.20
N ALA A 169 2.60 1.00 19.50
CA ALA A 169 1.55 1.83 20.08
C ALA A 169 0.60 1.04 21.01
N GLY A 170 0.54 -0.28 20.88
CA GLY A 170 -0.22 -1.18 21.78
C GLY A 170 0.56 -1.66 23.01
N ALA A 171 1.87 -1.46 23.07
CA ALA A 171 2.75 -2.00 24.12
C ALA A 171 3.03 -1.03 25.29
N CYS A 172 2.57 0.21 25.21
CA CYS A 172 2.71 1.19 26.30
C CYS A 172 1.53 1.08 27.28
N ARG A 173 1.66 0.14 28.23
CA ARG A 173 1.03 0.18 29.56
C ARG A 173 1.96 -0.41 30.60
#